data_1003eccc3a237625b05747a88ad2adb8
#
_entry.id   1003eccc3a237625b05747a88ad2adb8
#
_cell.length_a   1.000
_cell.length_b   1.000
_cell.length_c   1.000
_cell.angle_alpha   90.00
_cell.angle_beta   90.00
_cell.angle_gamma   90.00
#
_symmetry.space_group_name_H-M   'P 1'
#
loop_
_entity.id
_entity.type
_entity.pdbx_description
1 polymer ?
#
loop_
_entity_poly.entity_id
_entity_poly.type
_entity_poly.pdbx_seq_one_letter_code
_entity_poly.pdbx_strand_id
1 'polypeptide(L)'
;TEYLYNQSINGMLRRLFGDGGLRTLWIIFVVAVGVSGYVVARSLWSSHQEVWALGVIGLVTLLISPISWSHHYVLVLVMLVALLKDAQRHKASGIVALLTYAILLSANVVFKLVPHSNHAEFHLRGWHIFAANQYVVLSLCLLAYSGLQSRRLAQLAT
;
A
#
# COMPACT_ATOMS: atom_id res chain seq x y z
N THR A 1 0.46 10.43 -18.88
CA THR A 1 -0.84 10.09 -18.25
C THR A 1 -0.83 8.67 -17.65
N GLU A 2 -0.16 7.75 -18.33
CA GLU A 2 -0.12 6.35 -17.87
C GLU A 2 0.59 6.17 -16.53
N TYR A 3 1.60 6.97 -16.25
CA TYR A 3 2.43 6.82 -15.05
C TYR A 3 1.75 7.30 -13.76
N LEU A 4 0.86 8.28 -13.81
CA LEU A 4 0.13 8.73 -12.61
C LEU A 4 -0.74 7.62 -12.02
N TYR A 5 -1.40 6.85 -12.88
CA TYR A 5 -2.29 5.76 -12.46
C TYR A 5 -1.54 4.46 -12.10
N ASN A 6 -0.24 4.36 -12.38
CA ASN A 6 0.58 3.26 -11.91
C ASN A 6 0.94 3.46 -10.43
N GLN A 7 0.18 2.84 -9.57
CA GLN A 7 0.29 2.93 -8.11
C GLN A 7 1.09 1.75 -7.51
N SER A 8 2.16 1.35 -8.20
CA SER A 8 3.19 0.44 -7.69
C SER A 8 4.44 1.21 -7.22
N ILE A 9 5.34 0.54 -6.53
CA ILE A 9 6.65 1.10 -6.18
C ILE A 9 7.41 1.54 -7.43
N ASN A 10 7.35 0.77 -8.52
CA ASN A 10 7.95 1.18 -9.80
C ASN A 10 7.39 2.51 -10.31
N GLY A 11 6.06 2.67 -10.29
CA GLY A 11 5.42 3.93 -10.68
C GLY A 11 5.83 5.11 -9.78
N MET A 12 5.90 4.88 -8.47
CA MET A 12 6.37 5.89 -7.50
C MET A 12 7.82 6.31 -7.77
N LEU A 13 8.73 5.36 -7.96
CA LEU A 13 10.14 5.66 -8.23
C LEU A 13 10.31 6.48 -9.51
N ARG A 14 9.57 6.15 -10.58
CA ARG A 14 9.60 6.90 -11.83
C ARG A 14 9.12 8.35 -11.66
N ARG A 15 8.05 8.57 -10.88
CA ARG A 15 7.56 9.92 -10.57
C ARG A 15 8.55 10.75 -9.74
N LEU A 16 9.30 10.09 -8.84
CA LEU A 16 10.26 10.77 -7.96
C LEU A 16 11.60 11.08 -8.64
N PHE A 17 12.07 10.19 -9.51
CA PHE A 17 13.44 10.22 -10.02
C PHE A 17 13.53 10.23 -11.56
N GLY A 18 12.40 10.18 -12.27
CA GLY A 18 12.37 10.06 -13.73
C GLY A 18 12.67 8.63 -14.23
N ASP A 19 12.88 8.49 -15.53
CA ASP A 19 13.05 7.18 -16.19
C ASP A 19 14.48 6.59 -16.12
N GLY A 20 15.44 7.32 -15.56
CA GLY A 20 16.86 6.95 -15.60
C GLY A 20 17.23 5.82 -14.62
N GLY A 21 17.47 4.60 -15.13
CA GLY A 21 18.28 3.60 -14.42
C GLY A 21 17.75 3.01 -13.10
N LEU A 22 16.49 3.18 -12.78
CA LEU A 22 15.91 2.83 -11.47
C LEU A 22 15.61 1.32 -11.26
N ARG A 23 15.96 0.47 -12.24
CA ARG A 23 15.66 -0.97 -12.17
C ARG A 23 16.27 -1.63 -10.93
N THR A 24 17.52 -1.31 -10.62
CA THR A 24 18.20 -1.87 -9.44
C THR A 24 17.50 -1.44 -8.15
N LEU A 25 17.18 -0.14 -8.03
CA LEU A 25 16.48 0.39 -6.87
C LEU A 25 15.10 -0.26 -6.71
N TRP A 26 14.35 -0.41 -7.81
CA TRP A 26 13.07 -1.10 -7.79
C TRP A 26 13.21 -2.56 -7.33
N ILE A 27 14.21 -3.32 -7.82
CA ILE A 27 14.46 -4.69 -7.38
C ILE A 27 14.75 -4.75 -5.88
N ILE A 28 15.55 -3.83 -5.35
CA ILE A 28 15.84 -3.76 -3.91
C ILE A 28 14.53 -3.58 -3.11
N PHE A 29 13.66 -2.65 -3.53
CA PHE A 29 12.38 -2.45 -2.87
C PHE A 29 11.44 -3.66 -3.02
N VAL A 30 11.41 -4.30 -4.18
CA VAL A 30 10.63 -5.53 -4.42
C VAL A 30 11.04 -6.63 -3.43
N VAL A 31 12.35 -6.86 -3.28
CA VAL A 31 12.87 -7.87 -2.34
C VAL A 31 12.55 -7.48 -0.89
N ALA A 32 12.80 -6.23 -0.50
CA ALA A 32 12.57 -5.77 0.86
C ALA A 32 11.08 -5.86 1.25
N VAL A 33 10.17 -5.38 0.39
CA VAL A 33 8.73 -5.43 0.62
C VAL A 33 8.21 -6.86 0.55
N GLY A 34 8.71 -7.67 -0.40
CA GLY A 34 8.34 -9.07 -0.55
C GLY A 34 8.69 -9.90 0.68
N VAL A 35 9.94 -9.76 1.17
CA VAL A 35 10.40 -10.46 2.38
C VAL A 35 9.63 -9.98 3.61
N SER A 36 9.48 -8.67 3.79
CA SER A 36 8.74 -8.11 4.92
C SER A 36 7.29 -8.57 4.92
N GLY A 37 6.63 -8.53 3.76
CA GLY A 37 5.25 -8.98 3.61
C GLY A 37 5.09 -10.47 3.87
N TYR A 38 6.02 -11.31 3.38
CA TYR A 38 6.02 -12.74 3.67
C TYR A 38 6.11 -13.02 5.17
N VAL A 39 7.04 -12.38 5.87
CA VAL A 39 7.21 -12.55 7.32
C VAL A 39 5.95 -12.13 8.07
N VAL A 40 5.36 -10.99 7.73
CA VAL A 40 4.12 -10.49 8.36
C VAL A 40 2.95 -11.43 8.06
N ALA A 41 2.74 -11.82 6.80
CA ALA A 41 1.65 -12.70 6.41
C ALA A 41 1.75 -14.07 7.08
N ARG A 42 2.96 -14.65 7.15
CA ARG A 42 3.21 -15.92 7.83
C ARG A 42 2.89 -15.82 9.33
N SER A 43 3.32 -14.75 9.99
CA SER A 43 3.03 -14.52 11.42
C SER A 43 1.54 -14.38 11.69
N LEU A 44 0.82 -13.62 10.86
CA LEU A 44 -0.63 -13.48 10.96
C LEU A 44 -1.35 -14.81 10.72
N TRP A 45 -0.91 -15.58 9.73
CA TRP A 45 -1.47 -16.91 9.44
C TRP A 45 -1.31 -17.85 10.62
N SER A 46 -0.11 -17.90 11.22
CA SER A 46 0.16 -18.71 12.41
C SER A 46 -0.64 -18.27 13.64
N SER A 47 -1.15 -17.05 13.66
CA SER A 47 -2.01 -16.49 14.71
C SER A 47 -3.50 -16.59 14.38
N HIS A 48 -3.91 -17.44 13.41
CA HIS A 48 -5.30 -17.61 12.94
C HIS A 48 -5.96 -16.34 12.44
N GLN A 49 -5.17 -15.45 11.82
CA GLN A 49 -5.63 -14.21 11.18
C GLN A 49 -5.52 -14.33 9.66
N GLU A 50 -6.12 -15.38 9.07
CA GLU A 50 -5.97 -15.74 7.65
C GLU A 50 -6.44 -14.62 6.72
N VAL A 51 -7.58 -13.98 7.01
CA VAL A 51 -8.11 -12.87 6.19
C VAL A 51 -7.14 -11.69 6.19
N TRP A 52 -6.51 -11.41 7.34
CA TRP A 52 -5.50 -10.35 7.42
C TRP A 52 -4.24 -10.72 6.65
N ALA A 53 -3.78 -11.97 6.77
CA ALA A 53 -2.63 -12.47 6.00
C ALA A 53 -2.87 -12.37 4.49
N LEU A 54 -4.07 -12.74 4.01
CA LEU A 54 -4.46 -12.57 2.59
C LEU A 54 -4.48 -11.09 2.18
N GLY A 55 -4.97 -10.20 3.05
CA GLY A 55 -4.90 -8.76 2.83
C GLY A 55 -3.46 -8.26 2.66
N VAL A 56 -2.52 -8.72 3.49
CA VAL A 56 -1.08 -8.40 3.37
C VAL A 56 -0.50 -8.92 2.04
N ILE A 57 -0.83 -10.14 1.64
CA ILE A 57 -0.40 -10.70 0.35
C ILE A 57 -0.91 -9.84 -0.81
N GLY A 58 -2.18 -9.43 -0.78
CA GLY A 58 -2.76 -8.52 -1.78
C GLY A 58 -2.01 -7.19 -1.86
N LEU A 59 -1.71 -6.55 -0.71
CA LEU A 59 -0.94 -5.30 -0.66
C LEU A 59 0.47 -5.47 -1.25
N VAL A 60 1.17 -6.53 -0.87
CA VAL A 60 2.52 -6.83 -1.37
C VAL A 60 2.49 -7.02 -2.89
N THR A 61 1.54 -7.78 -3.40
CA THR A 61 1.37 -7.99 -4.85
C THR A 61 1.20 -6.67 -5.60
N LEU A 62 0.38 -5.75 -5.08
CA LEU A 62 0.19 -4.41 -5.67
C LEU A 62 1.48 -3.57 -5.64
N LEU A 63 2.20 -3.61 -4.53
CA LEU A 63 3.42 -2.81 -4.34
C LEU A 63 4.57 -3.28 -5.24
N ILE A 64 4.82 -4.60 -5.34
CA ILE A 64 5.96 -5.16 -6.07
C ILE A 64 5.72 -5.33 -7.57
N SER A 65 4.46 -5.30 -8.01
CA SER A 65 4.13 -5.37 -9.44
C SER A 65 4.82 -4.23 -10.21
N PRO A 66 5.31 -4.47 -11.41
CA PRO A 66 5.82 -3.40 -12.26
C PRO A 66 4.74 -2.38 -12.63
N ILE A 67 3.49 -2.81 -12.70
CA ILE A 67 2.32 -1.97 -13.01
C ILE A 67 1.16 -2.37 -12.09
N SER A 68 0.67 -1.42 -11.30
CA SER A 68 -0.55 -1.57 -10.49
C SER A 68 -1.47 -0.38 -10.71
N TRP A 69 -2.49 -0.57 -11.54
CA TRP A 69 -3.50 0.46 -11.80
C TRP A 69 -4.39 0.68 -10.57
N SER A 70 -4.94 1.87 -10.45
CA SER A 70 -5.81 2.24 -9.33
C SER A 70 -6.98 1.25 -9.11
N HIS A 71 -7.53 0.66 -10.16
CA HIS A 71 -8.62 -0.34 -10.03
C HIS A 71 -8.15 -1.69 -9.46
N HIS A 72 -6.87 -2.04 -9.54
CA HIS A 72 -6.34 -3.24 -8.88
C HIS A 72 -6.41 -3.12 -7.35
N TYR A 73 -6.55 -1.89 -6.82
CA TYR A 73 -6.67 -1.64 -5.39
C TYR A 73 -7.98 -2.13 -4.77
N VAL A 74 -8.86 -2.74 -5.56
CA VAL A 74 -9.96 -3.59 -5.05
C VAL A 74 -9.44 -4.68 -4.10
N LEU A 75 -8.22 -5.17 -4.27
CA LEU A 75 -7.59 -6.14 -3.36
C LEU A 75 -7.42 -5.60 -1.93
N VAL A 76 -7.37 -4.28 -1.74
CA VAL A 76 -7.33 -3.65 -0.41
C VAL A 76 -8.62 -3.86 0.37
N LEU A 77 -9.74 -4.20 -0.28
CA LEU A 77 -10.99 -4.54 0.40
C LEU A 77 -10.84 -5.75 1.32
N VAL A 78 -9.98 -6.71 0.99
CA VAL A 78 -9.67 -7.86 1.87
C VAL A 78 -9.01 -7.36 3.16
N MET A 79 -8.06 -6.43 3.05
CA MET A 79 -7.44 -5.79 4.21
C MET A 79 -8.46 -4.99 5.02
N LEU A 80 -9.37 -4.26 4.35
CA LEU A 80 -10.41 -3.48 5.01
C LEU A 80 -11.34 -4.39 5.84
N VAL A 81 -11.72 -5.54 5.32
CA VAL A 81 -12.51 -6.54 6.08
C VAL A 81 -11.77 -7.01 7.33
N ALA A 82 -10.48 -7.30 7.23
CA ALA A 82 -9.66 -7.69 8.38
C ALA A 82 -9.60 -6.59 9.44
N LEU A 83 -9.37 -5.34 9.02
CA LEU A 83 -9.34 -4.17 9.91
C LEU A 83 -10.68 -3.93 10.61
N LEU A 84 -11.81 -4.05 9.90
CA LEU A 84 -13.15 -3.88 10.46
C LEU A 84 -13.47 -4.99 11.48
N LYS A 85 -13.05 -6.22 11.21
CA LYS A 85 -13.18 -7.33 12.16
C LYS A 85 -12.38 -7.06 13.44
N ASP A 86 -11.15 -6.59 13.32
CA ASP A 86 -10.30 -6.28 14.45
C ASP A 86 -10.76 -5.01 15.19
N ALA A 87 -11.41 -4.08 14.52
CA ALA A 87 -11.97 -2.85 15.09
C ALA A 87 -12.99 -3.10 16.21
N GLN A 88 -13.63 -4.26 16.23
CA GLN A 88 -14.52 -4.67 17.31
C GLN A 88 -13.80 -4.82 18.66
N ARG A 89 -12.47 -5.03 18.62
CA ARG A 89 -11.61 -5.21 19.79
C ARG A 89 -10.64 -4.03 19.99
N HIS A 90 -10.22 -3.40 18.90
CA HIS A 90 -9.17 -2.37 18.89
C HIS A 90 -9.60 -1.13 18.12
N LYS A 91 -9.84 -0.01 18.81
CA LYS A 91 -10.25 1.28 18.21
C LYS A 91 -9.28 1.76 17.12
N ALA A 92 -7.97 1.48 17.29
CA ALA A 92 -6.95 1.86 16.30
C ALA A 92 -7.22 1.23 14.93
N SER A 93 -7.62 -0.04 14.88
CA SER A 93 -7.97 -0.72 13.62
C SER A 93 -9.20 -0.09 12.95
N GLY A 94 -10.16 0.40 13.74
CA GLY A 94 -11.32 1.14 13.22
C GLY A 94 -10.92 2.46 12.58
N ILE A 95 -10.00 3.21 13.19
CA ILE A 95 -9.46 4.45 12.62
C ILE A 95 -8.69 4.16 11.34
N VAL A 96 -7.83 3.15 11.33
CA VAL A 96 -7.07 2.75 10.14
C VAL A 96 -8.03 2.30 9.02
N ALA A 97 -9.09 1.55 9.34
CA ALA A 97 -10.10 1.16 8.36
C ALA A 97 -10.82 2.36 7.75
N LEU A 98 -11.23 3.32 8.59
CA LEU A 98 -11.89 4.56 8.12
C LEU A 98 -10.99 5.39 7.21
N LEU A 99 -9.73 5.59 7.58
CA LEU A 99 -8.75 6.31 6.75
C LEU A 99 -8.49 5.57 5.43
N THR A 100 -8.35 4.25 5.46
CA THR A 100 -8.20 3.42 4.26
C THR A 100 -9.38 3.61 3.32
N TYR A 101 -10.61 3.51 3.83
CA TYR A 101 -11.83 3.71 3.06
C TYR A 101 -11.92 5.11 2.47
N ALA A 102 -11.62 6.15 3.27
CA ALA A 102 -11.62 7.54 2.81
C ALA A 102 -10.62 7.77 1.66
N ILE A 103 -9.41 7.21 1.75
CA ILE A 103 -8.39 7.32 0.69
C ILE A 103 -8.86 6.59 -0.58
N LEU A 104 -9.42 5.38 -0.47
CA LEU A 104 -9.92 4.64 -1.62
C LEU A 104 -11.05 5.39 -2.34
N LEU A 105 -11.97 6.01 -1.60
CA LEU A 105 -13.06 6.80 -2.19
C LEU A 105 -12.60 8.11 -2.82
N SER A 106 -11.67 8.81 -2.17
CA SER A 106 -11.21 10.13 -2.62
C SER A 106 -10.21 10.06 -3.77
N ALA A 107 -9.62 8.91 -4.04
CA ALA A 107 -8.49 8.78 -4.96
C ALA A 107 -8.75 9.33 -6.37
N ASN A 108 -9.92 9.06 -6.95
CA ASN A 108 -10.26 9.55 -8.29
C ASN A 108 -10.36 11.08 -8.34
N VAL A 109 -10.82 11.72 -7.26
CA VAL A 109 -10.88 13.17 -7.14
C VAL A 109 -9.48 13.74 -6.99
N VAL A 110 -8.69 13.16 -6.10
CA VAL A 110 -7.30 13.57 -5.82
C VAL A 110 -6.44 13.48 -7.08
N PHE A 111 -6.56 12.39 -7.86
CA PHE A 111 -5.81 12.27 -9.13
C PHE A 111 -6.14 13.35 -10.15
N LYS A 112 -7.38 13.84 -10.20
CA LYS A 112 -7.76 14.95 -11.07
C LYS A 112 -7.12 16.28 -10.67
N LEU A 113 -6.74 16.43 -9.40
CA LEU A 113 -6.08 17.62 -8.87
C LEU A 113 -4.55 17.60 -9.06
N VAL A 114 -3.98 16.45 -9.40
CA VAL A 114 -2.54 16.32 -9.66
C VAL A 114 -2.23 16.68 -11.11
N PRO A 115 -1.27 17.59 -11.37
CA PRO A 115 -0.80 17.87 -12.70
C PRO A 115 -0.25 16.61 -13.39
N HIS A 116 -0.81 16.25 -14.55
CA HIS A 116 -0.45 15.04 -15.28
C HIS A 116 -0.43 15.18 -16.80
N SER A 117 -0.62 16.40 -17.30
CA SER A 117 -0.47 16.72 -18.73
C SER A 117 0.99 16.98 -19.07
N ASN A 118 1.42 16.58 -20.26
CA ASN A 118 2.78 16.83 -20.77
C ASN A 118 3.90 16.35 -19.81
N HIS A 119 3.73 15.17 -19.20
CA HIS A 119 4.67 14.59 -18.25
C HIS A 119 4.92 15.42 -16.96
N ALA A 120 3.96 16.28 -16.59
CA ALA A 120 4.05 17.08 -15.37
C ALA A 120 4.16 16.21 -14.10
N GLU A 121 3.68 14.96 -14.14
CA GLU A 121 3.78 13.98 -13.06
C GLU A 121 5.23 13.58 -12.67
N PHE A 122 6.23 13.89 -13.50
CA PHE A 122 7.65 13.70 -13.18
C PHE A 122 8.30 14.90 -12.51
N HIS A 123 7.57 16.01 -12.36
CA HIS A 123 8.06 17.26 -11.78
C HIS A 123 7.19 17.73 -10.61
N LEU A 124 6.52 16.80 -9.94
CA LEU A 124 5.64 17.09 -8.82
C LEU A 124 6.43 17.67 -7.63
N ARG A 125 5.80 18.60 -6.90
CA ARG A 125 6.37 19.25 -5.72
C ARG A 125 5.33 19.34 -4.60
N GLY A 126 5.81 19.41 -3.37
CA GLY A 126 4.98 19.57 -2.20
C GLY A 126 3.95 18.45 -2.05
N TRP A 127 2.70 18.82 -1.76
CA TRP A 127 1.63 17.85 -1.50
C TRP A 127 1.26 16.98 -2.71
N HIS A 128 1.51 17.44 -3.94
CA HIS A 128 1.25 16.67 -5.16
C HIS A 128 2.04 15.35 -5.21
N ILE A 129 3.23 15.29 -4.58
CA ILE A 129 4.01 14.06 -4.47
C ILE A 129 3.24 12.99 -3.67
N PHE A 130 2.66 13.39 -2.54
CA PHE A 130 1.87 12.49 -1.70
C PHE A 130 0.56 12.10 -2.40
N ALA A 131 -0.11 13.06 -3.00
CA ALA A 131 -1.36 12.85 -3.74
C ALA A 131 -1.18 11.87 -4.91
N ALA A 132 -0.11 12.03 -5.69
CA ALA A 132 0.21 11.14 -6.81
C ALA A 132 0.59 9.72 -6.38
N ASN A 133 1.04 9.52 -5.15
CA ASN A 133 1.52 8.24 -4.61
C ASN A 133 0.63 7.71 -3.47
N GLN A 134 -0.58 8.24 -3.31
CA GLN A 134 -1.43 7.98 -2.14
C GLN A 134 -1.70 6.49 -1.90
N TYR A 135 -1.87 5.68 -2.94
CA TYR A 135 -2.10 4.24 -2.79
C TYR A 135 -0.84 3.48 -2.38
N VAL A 136 0.33 3.88 -2.89
CA VAL A 136 1.61 3.30 -2.47
C VAL A 136 1.87 3.63 -1.00
N VAL A 137 1.70 4.89 -0.61
CA VAL A 137 1.86 5.34 0.78
C VAL A 137 0.88 4.62 1.70
N LEU A 138 -0.41 4.54 1.33
CA LEU A 138 -1.42 3.79 2.07
C LEU A 138 -1.00 2.33 2.28
N SER A 139 -0.57 1.65 1.21
CA SER A 139 -0.19 0.25 1.27
C SER A 139 1.03 0.00 2.14
N LEU A 140 2.03 0.87 2.10
CA LEU A 140 3.20 0.80 2.98
C LEU A 140 2.80 1.03 4.45
N CYS A 141 1.93 1.99 4.73
CA CYS A 141 1.39 2.22 6.08
C CYS A 141 0.59 1.01 6.58
N LEU A 142 -0.25 0.41 5.74
CA LEU A 142 -1.02 -0.79 6.09
C LEU A 142 -0.11 -2.00 6.34
N LEU A 143 0.95 -2.17 5.55
CA LEU A 143 1.94 -3.23 5.76
C LEU A 143 2.68 -3.03 7.08
N ALA A 144 3.13 -1.81 7.38
CA ALA A 144 3.77 -1.48 8.65
C ALA A 144 2.83 -1.71 9.85
N TYR A 145 1.57 -1.25 9.76
CA TYR A 145 0.56 -1.49 10.78
C TYR A 145 0.31 -2.99 11.00
N SER A 146 0.19 -3.77 9.92
CA SER A 146 0.04 -5.22 9.99
C SER A 146 1.23 -5.89 10.68
N GLY A 147 2.46 -5.39 10.43
CA GLY A 147 3.67 -5.85 11.10
C GLY A 147 3.67 -5.57 12.61
N LEU A 148 3.16 -4.43 13.04
CA LEU A 148 3.00 -4.12 14.46
C LEU A 148 1.98 -5.05 15.14
N GLN A 149 0.86 -5.27 14.49
CA GLN A 149 -0.20 -6.15 15.03
C GLN A 149 0.25 -7.62 15.06
N SER A 150 0.97 -8.10 14.05
CA SER A 150 1.49 -9.47 14.03
C SER A 150 2.45 -9.74 15.19
N ARG A 151 3.31 -8.78 15.55
CA ARG A 151 4.21 -8.88 16.72
C ARG A 151 3.42 -8.92 18.02
N ARG A 152 2.39 -8.05 18.16
CA ARG A 152 1.52 -8.04 19.33
C ARG A 152 0.81 -9.38 19.55
N LEU A 153 0.26 -9.95 18.47
CA LEU A 153 -0.43 -11.24 18.53
C LEU A 153 0.53 -12.38 18.91
N ALA A 154 1.75 -12.38 18.37
CA ALA A 154 2.78 -13.36 18.72
C ALA A 154 3.15 -13.30 20.21
N GLN A 155 3.24 -12.10 20.81
CA GLN A 155 3.52 -11.91 22.23
C GLN A 155 2.38 -12.39 23.15
N LEU A 156 1.13 -12.36 22.69
CA LEU A 156 -0.02 -12.84 23.47
C LEU A 156 -0.19 -14.37 23.42
N ALA A 157 0.51 -15.05 22.51
CA ALA A 157 0.46 -16.50 22.33
C ALA A 157 1.58 -17.24 23.11
N THR A 158 2.56 -16.50 23.66
CA THR A 158 3.62 -17.00 24.55
C THR A 158 3.26 -16.83 26.01
#